data_2904e7980500f9e83a00a95137bb1372
#
_entry.id   2904e7980500f9e83a00a95137bb1372
#
_cell.length_a   1.000
_cell.length_b   1.000
_cell.length_c   1.000
_cell.angle_alpha   90.00
_cell.angle_beta   90.00
_cell.angle_gamma   90.00
#
_symmetry.space_group_name_H-M   'P 1'
#
loop_
_entity.id
_entity.type
_entity.pdbx_description
1 polymer ?
#
loop_
_entity_poly.entity_id
_entity_poly.type
_entity_poly.pdbx_seq_one_letter_code
_entity_poly.pdbx_strand_id
1 'polypeptide(L)'
;MTCRRMTGRTGNRATSETRPGSVRATVLTVVALTVSVLAAACSGGTGDGTASGGAERRTECIPVDVAVSSEKIQLLGDLARSFNESGATVDGTCIDVQVEKVSSGAATTALAEGWNVDEYGPEPTIWSPAASSWGQILNVRLAAEGRPPMVSDQPTSFMLTPLVIAMPEPMARALGWPDTPIGWADILRLSKSPGGWADSGHPEWGPFKLGKTNPNFSTSGLSALIAQNYAATGKTSGLSTEDLANPQVQQFGSDIESAVVHYGDITMTFLNNWFRADRRGTALNYASAVAVEEKSVIDYNRGDPDGELAQGEELRPPRTPLVAIYPTEGTIYSDNPLYVLDADWVTPQQRAAAEQFEDFVLRPENQQRVLAAGFRPGNPDVPLGEPVSAANGVDPNQPQTLLETPTGEVMDQLLANWSEQRKGARVLLVLDVSGSMGDPADPSDPSGPTKLDLAKQAVVDGLDEFKDSDLVGLRVFTTGADGATGTFRDLSPIEPIGANRERLRRAVESLVPLNGTPLYEVTQASYDQMLQGYDPALINAVVLLTDGVNDDGNSSDDAQQFQQLLSSVKDSSDGENSRPVRIFTVAYGEGADPTQLRQIAEASNASAYQATDATTINRVFTSVISNF
;
A
#
# COMPACT_ATOMS: atom_id res chain seq x y z
N MET A 1 -67.29 1.64 2.28
CA MET A 1 -68.00 1.30 3.52
C MET A 1 -67.10 1.74 4.64
N THR A 2 -67.37 2.89 5.10
CA THR A 2 -67.95 3.34 6.38
C THR A 2 -66.99 3.06 7.56
N CYS A 3 -66.36 4.10 8.08
CA CYS A 3 -66.79 5.17 9.01
C CYS A 3 -66.62 4.74 10.48
N ARG A 4 -65.94 5.44 11.31
CA ARG A 4 -66.10 6.70 12.10
C ARG A 4 -65.24 6.56 13.37
N ARG A 5 -64.41 7.52 13.74
CA ARG A 5 -64.64 8.70 14.60
C ARG A 5 -65.16 8.35 16.01
N MET A 6 -64.54 8.82 17.07
CA MET A 6 -64.68 10.15 17.74
C MET A 6 -63.85 10.15 19.05
N THR A 7 -63.01 11.14 19.32
CA THR A 7 -63.20 12.32 20.19
C THR A 7 -63.28 12.01 21.67
N GLY A 8 -62.69 12.70 22.59
CA GLY A 8 -62.14 14.02 22.70
C GLY A 8 -61.79 14.33 24.17
N ARG A 9 -61.08 15.41 24.33
CA ARG A 9 -61.27 16.53 25.30
C ARG A 9 -61.07 16.22 26.79
N THR A 10 -60.42 16.97 27.58
CA THR A 10 -60.11 18.34 27.99
C THR A 10 -59.51 18.23 29.36
N GLY A 11 -58.72 19.01 29.94
CA GLY A 11 -58.36 20.38 29.88
C GLY A 11 -57.84 20.86 31.23
N ASN A 12 -57.02 21.86 31.15
CA ASN A 12 -56.89 23.01 32.06
C ASN A 12 -56.06 22.94 33.36
N ARG A 13 -55.01 23.75 33.36
CA ARG A 13 -54.81 25.03 34.14
C ARG A 13 -54.61 24.84 35.68
N ALA A 14 -53.79 25.57 36.36
CA ALA A 14 -53.07 26.83 36.20
C ALA A 14 -52.15 27.07 37.43
N THR A 15 -51.11 27.87 37.23
CA THR A 15 -50.61 28.99 38.08
C THR A 15 -50.30 28.71 39.55
N SER A 16 -49.26 29.21 40.18
CA SER A 16 -48.62 30.52 40.25
C SER A 16 -47.46 30.49 41.26
N GLU A 17 -46.39 31.23 40.96
CA GLU A 17 -45.77 32.29 41.79
C GLU A 17 -45.45 31.95 43.26
N THR A 18 -44.29 32.21 43.82
CA THR A 18 -43.52 33.44 44.04
C THR A 18 -42.26 33.18 44.83
N ARG A 19 -41.27 34.03 44.65
CA ARG A 19 -40.04 34.30 45.44
C ARG A 19 -40.36 34.91 46.81
N PRO A 20 -39.38 35.33 47.68
CA PRO A 20 -37.92 35.09 47.87
C PRO A 20 -37.50 35.01 49.37
N GLY A 21 -36.18 34.97 49.66
CA GLY A 21 -35.65 35.32 50.97
C GLY A 21 -34.33 34.60 51.33
N SER A 22 -33.28 35.17 51.15
CA SER A 22 -32.21 35.93 51.85
C SER A 22 -31.50 35.28 53.04
N VAL A 23 -30.15 35.21 52.90
CA VAL A 23 -29.07 35.60 53.83
C VAL A 23 -28.81 34.73 55.06
N ARG A 24 -27.62 34.14 55.18
CA ARG A 24 -26.51 34.57 56.06
C ARG A 24 -25.29 33.69 56.00
N ALA A 25 -24.16 34.40 55.92
CA ALA A 25 -22.81 33.91 56.02
C ALA A 25 -22.44 33.40 57.43
N THR A 26 -21.52 32.45 57.50
CA THR A 26 -20.60 32.34 58.63
C THR A 26 -19.23 31.83 58.15
N VAL A 27 -18.24 32.59 58.50
CA VAL A 27 -16.78 32.44 58.29
C VAL A 27 -16.24 31.55 59.44
N LEU A 28 -15.25 30.67 59.13
CA LEU A 28 -14.11 30.33 60.00
C LEU A 28 -13.14 29.37 59.27
N THR A 29 -12.03 29.87 58.79
CA THR A 29 -10.63 29.82 59.29
C THR A 29 -9.87 28.50 59.05
N VAL A 30 -9.03 28.53 58.05
CA VAL A 30 -7.57 28.21 57.90
C VAL A 30 -7.01 27.01 58.68
N VAL A 31 -6.49 26.02 57.93
CA VAL A 31 -5.16 25.45 58.18
C VAL A 31 -4.54 25.11 56.81
N ALA A 32 -3.39 25.73 56.53
CA ALA A 32 -2.54 25.49 55.37
C ALA A 32 -1.73 24.19 55.57
N LEU A 33 -1.80 23.28 54.61
CA LEU A 33 -0.76 22.27 54.39
C LEU A 33 -0.38 22.31 52.92
N THR A 34 0.82 22.84 52.66
CA THR A 34 1.50 22.83 51.38
C THR A 34 1.87 21.40 51.01
N VAL A 35 1.23 20.85 49.97
CA VAL A 35 1.74 19.71 49.20
C VAL A 35 1.95 20.19 47.80
N SER A 36 3.22 20.27 47.40
CA SER A 36 3.64 20.55 46.03
C SER A 36 3.28 19.35 45.16
N VAL A 37 2.26 19.49 44.33
CA VAL A 37 1.98 18.54 43.24
C VAL A 37 2.49 19.19 41.94
N LEU A 38 3.53 18.58 41.38
CA LEU A 38 3.92 18.84 40.01
C LEU A 38 2.73 18.48 39.09
N ALA A 39 2.16 19.47 38.46
CA ALA A 39 1.21 19.26 37.39
C ALA A 39 2.03 18.94 36.12
N ALA A 40 2.08 17.65 35.76
CA ALA A 40 2.40 17.25 34.41
C ALA A 40 1.17 17.59 33.54
N ALA A 41 1.34 18.54 32.64
CA ALA A 41 0.35 18.87 31.64
C ALA A 41 0.31 17.72 30.61
N CYS A 42 -0.75 16.89 30.66
CA CYS A 42 -1.09 16.03 29.54
C CYS A 42 -1.73 16.91 28.46
N SER A 43 -0.98 17.27 27.45
CA SER A 43 -1.53 17.73 26.19
C SER A 43 -1.96 16.47 25.44
N GLY A 44 -3.26 16.21 25.38
CA GLY A 44 -3.84 15.18 24.53
C GLY A 44 -3.77 15.66 23.07
N GLY A 45 -2.79 15.21 22.35
CA GLY A 45 -2.76 15.26 20.88
C GLY A 45 -3.39 13.98 20.36
N THR A 46 -4.59 14.06 19.79
CA THR A 46 -5.16 13.02 18.94
C THR A 46 -4.51 13.15 17.56
N GLY A 47 -3.35 12.57 17.40
CA GLY A 47 -2.70 12.39 16.11
C GLY A 47 -2.91 10.95 15.67
N ASP A 48 -3.78 10.74 14.70
CA ASP A 48 -3.90 9.47 13.97
C ASP A 48 -2.83 9.47 12.87
N GLY A 49 -1.58 9.36 13.28
CA GLY A 49 -0.45 9.10 12.41
C GLY A 49 -0.24 7.58 12.37
N THR A 50 0.05 7.04 11.21
CA THR A 50 0.52 5.67 11.02
C THR A 50 1.66 5.41 12.01
N ALA A 51 1.29 4.94 13.19
CA ALA A 51 2.25 4.61 14.20
C ALA A 51 2.94 3.30 13.79
N SER A 52 4.16 3.41 13.26
CA SER A 52 5.15 2.42 13.65
C SER A 52 5.13 2.42 15.18
N GLY A 53 4.63 1.35 15.80
CA GLY A 53 4.58 1.23 17.27
C GLY A 53 5.97 1.04 17.86
N GLY A 54 6.88 1.97 17.58
CA GLY A 54 8.22 2.00 18.15
C GLY A 54 8.10 2.33 19.63
N ALA A 55 8.40 1.36 20.49
CA ALA A 55 8.71 1.64 21.86
C ALA A 55 9.85 2.66 21.89
N GLU A 56 9.82 3.58 22.87
CA GLU A 56 10.87 4.59 23.01
C GLU A 56 12.25 3.92 23.02
N ARG A 57 13.15 4.32 22.12
CA ARG A 57 14.49 3.71 21.94
C ARG A 57 15.30 3.78 23.23
N ARG A 58 15.83 2.66 23.68
CA ARG A 58 16.69 2.56 24.87
C ARG A 58 18.12 2.87 24.48
N THR A 59 18.54 4.12 24.63
CA THR A 59 19.83 4.65 24.16
C THR A 59 21.07 4.02 24.83
N GLU A 60 20.91 3.34 25.96
CA GLU A 60 21.97 2.61 26.65
C GLU A 60 22.18 1.18 26.14
N CYS A 61 21.30 0.67 25.28
CA CYS A 61 21.36 -0.68 24.72
C CYS A 61 22.04 -0.68 23.34
N ILE A 62 22.46 -1.85 22.87
CA ILE A 62 22.93 -2.06 21.51
C ILE A 62 21.73 -1.95 20.57
N PRO A 63 21.71 -0.99 19.64
CA PRO A 63 20.62 -0.84 18.70
C PRO A 63 20.70 -1.91 17.60
N VAL A 64 19.58 -2.56 17.32
CA VAL A 64 19.41 -3.49 16.19
C VAL A 64 18.20 -3.02 15.39
N ASP A 65 18.46 -2.26 14.34
CA ASP A 65 17.43 -1.77 13.43
C ASP A 65 17.12 -2.82 12.38
N VAL A 66 15.82 -3.11 12.17
CA VAL A 66 15.33 -4.16 11.27
C VAL A 66 14.44 -3.53 10.21
N ALA A 67 14.91 -3.50 8.96
CA ALA A 67 14.05 -3.16 7.83
C ALA A 67 13.25 -4.39 7.40
N VAL A 68 11.91 -4.29 7.39
CA VAL A 68 11.02 -5.44 7.21
C VAL A 68 9.93 -5.14 6.17
N SER A 69 9.59 -6.16 5.36
CA SER A 69 8.45 -6.07 4.44
C SER A 69 7.12 -6.00 5.18
N SER A 70 6.15 -5.36 4.54
CA SER A 70 4.91 -4.87 5.16
C SER A 70 4.06 -5.97 5.81
N GLU A 71 3.93 -7.14 5.16
CA GLU A 71 3.03 -8.25 5.57
C GLU A 71 3.36 -8.89 6.93
N LYS A 72 4.53 -8.57 7.49
CA LYS A 72 5.01 -9.16 8.76
C LYS A 72 5.44 -8.12 9.81
N ILE A 73 5.15 -6.84 9.56
CA ILE A 73 5.55 -5.75 10.47
C ILE A 73 5.01 -5.94 11.89
N GLN A 74 3.73 -6.30 12.03
CA GLN A 74 3.14 -6.55 13.35
C GLN A 74 3.77 -7.74 14.05
N LEU A 75 3.94 -8.87 13.34
CA LEU A 75 4.53 -10.08 13.90
C LEU A 75 5.97 -9.85 14.38
N LEU A 76 6.82 -9.24 13.53
CA LEU A 76 8.20 -8.96 13.91
C LEU A 76 8.31 -7.88 14.98
N GLY A 77 7.43 -6.89 14.98
CA GLY A 77 7.34 -5.89 16.05
C GLY A 77 6.99 -6.50 17.41
N ASP A 78 6.06 -7.46 17.43
CA ASP A 78 5.70 -8.19 18.65
C ASP A 78 6.82 -9.13 19.13
N LEU A 79 7.54 -9.77 18.19
CA LEU A 79 8.68 -10.61 18.50
C LEU A 79 9.85 -9.77 19.04
N ALA A 80 10.14 -8.62 18.41
CA ALA A 80 11.16 -7.67 18.86
C ALA A 80 10.87 -7.15 20.28
N ARG A 81 9.61 -6.77 20.55
CA ARG A 81 9.19 -6.34 21.89
C ARG A 81 9.41 -7.44 22.92
N SER A 82 9.00 -8.67 22.61
CA SER A 82 9.18 -9.83 23.49
C SER A 82 10.66 -10.16 23.70
N PHE A 83 11.49 -10.02 22.67
CA PHE A 83 12.93 -10.19 22.76
C PHE A 83 13.58 -9.12 23.64
N ASN A 84 13.21 -7.86 23.45
CA ASN A 84 13.69 -6.74 24.26
C ASN A 84 13.36 -6.89 25.75
N GLU A 85 12.21 -7.51 26.05
CA GLU A 85 11.77 -7.81 27.43
C GLU A 85 12.47 -9.04 28.03
N SER A 86 13.08 -9.88 27.21
CA SER A 86 13.76 -11.12 27.66
C SER A 86 15.03 -10.86 28.47
N GLY A 87 15.58 -9.65 28.39
CA GLY A 87 16.81 -9.28 29.06
C GLY A 87 18.07 -9.83 28.37
N ALA A 88 18.02 -10.15 27.08
CA ALA A 88 19.17 -10.58 26.29
C ALA A 88 20.27 -9.51 26.29
N THR A 89 21.55 -9.95 26.30
CA THR A 89 22.71 -9.06 26.36
C THR A 89 23.84 -9.56 25.49
N VAL A 90 24.68 -8.63 25.00
CA VAL A 90 25.98 -8.91 24.41
C VAL A 90 27.03 -8.22 25.30
N ASP A 91 27.99 -8.97 25.82
CA ASP A 91 29.04 -8.50 26.72
C ASP A 91 28.51 -7.70 27.94
N GLY A 92 27.30 -8.04 28.42
CA GLY A 92 26.63 -7.37 29.54
C GLY A 92 25.87 -6.12 29.17
N THR A 93 25.87 -5.70 27.91
CA THR A 93 25.06 -4.57 27.39
C THR A 93 23.73 -5.11 26.85
N CYS A 94 22.61 -4.50 27.24
CA CYS A 94 21.27 -4.85 26.74
C CYS A 94 21.15 -4.66 25.23
N ILE A 95 20.15 -5.31 24.62
CA ILE A 95 19.83 -5.19 23.19
C ILE A 95 18.51 -4.46 23.04
N ASP A 96 18.38 -3.59 22.02
CA ASP A 96 17.16 -2.89 21.65
C ASP A 96 16.86 -3.10 20.16
N VAL A 97 15.96 -4.03 19.86
CA VAL A 97 15.51 -4.33 18.50
C VAL A 97 14.34 -3.42 18.14
N GLN A 98 14.46 -2.66 17.06
CA GLN A 98 13.42 -1.81 16.50
C GLN A 98 13.12 -2.25 15.05
N VAL A 99 11.85 -2.19 14.65
CA VAL A 99 11.39 -2.71 13.36
C VAL A 99 10.73 -1.60 12.56
N GLU A 100 11.25 -1.36 11.35
CA GLU A 100 10.75 -0.34 10.41
C GLU A 100 10.19 -1.00 9.14
N LYS A 101 9.05 -0.49 8.67
CA LYS A 101 8.37 -1.01 7.49
C LYS A 101 8.96 -0.42 6.21
N VAL A 102 9.59 -1.27 5.38
CA VAL A 102 10.08 -0.91 4.04
C VAL A 102 9.75 -2.05 3.08
N SER A 103 9.13 -1.77 1.93
CA SER A 103 8.85 -2.81 0.94
C SER A 103 10.13 -3.48 0.46
N SER A 104 10.04 -4.78 0.10
CA SER A 104 11.23 -5.56 -0.25
C SER A 104 12.03 -4.95 -1.40
N GLY A 105 11.34 -4.48 -2.45
CA GLY A 105 12.01 -3.87 -3.60
C GLY A 105 12.58 -2.49 -3.29
N ALA A 106 11.87 -1.63 -2.54
CA ALA A 106 12.39 -0.33 -2.12
C ALA A 106 13.65 -0.47 -1.26
N ALA A 107 13.65 -1.42 -0.30
CA ALA A 107 14.83 -1.71 0.50
C ALA A 107 15.99 -2.24 -0.35
N THR A 108 15.72 -3.09 -1.37
CA THR A 108 16.74 -3.57 -2.31
C THR A 108 17.41 -2.41 -3.03
N THR A 109 16.63 -1.47 -3.54
CA THR A 109 17.15 -0.27 -4.24
C THR A 109 17.92 0.62 -3.27
N ALA A 110 17.37 0.92 -2.09
CA ALA A 110 18.04 1.74 -1.08
C ALA A 110 19.38 1.15 -0.61
N LEU A 111 19.47 -0.17 -0.42
CA LEU A 111 20.73 -0.85 -0.05
C LEU A 111 21.74 -0.85 -1.22
N ALA A 112 21.28 -0.95 -2.46
CA ALA A 112 22.14 -0.90 -3.62
C ALA A 112 22.72 0.50 -3.85
N GLU A 113 21.89 1.55 -3.78
CA GLU A 113 22.26 2.93 -4.11
C GLU A 113 22.88 3.70 -2.93
N GLY A 114 22.72 3.19 -1.71
CA GLY A 114 23.11 3.83 -0.45
C GLY A 114 21.89 4.21 0.36
N TRP A 115 21.82 3.68 1.59
CA TRP A 115 20.66 3.88 2.47
C TRP A 115 20.49 5.35 2.87
N ASN A 116 19.37 5.95 2.49
CA ASN A 116 19.04 7.32 2.86
C ASN A 116 18.29 7.33 4.20
N VAL A 117 18.97 7.76 5.26
CA VAL A 117 18.41 7.76 6.63
C VAL A 117 17.25 8.74 6.82
N ASP A 118 17.19 9.79 6.02
CA ASP A 118 16.10 10.78 6.09
C ASP A 118 14.81 10.23 5.45
N GLU A 119 14.96 9.27 4.53
CA GLU A 119 13.84 8.66 3.81
C GLU A 119 13.37 7.34 4.44
N TYR A 120 14.30 6.48 4.85
CA TYR A 120 14.02 5.10 5.29
C TYR A 120 14.26 4.85 6.78
N GLY A 121 14.66 5.88 7.54
CA GLY A 121 15.06 5.73 8.93
C GLY A 121 16.47 5.17 9.10
N PRO A 122 16.83 4.70 10.30
CA PRO A 122 18.19 4.25 10.61
C PRO A 122 18.71 3.15 9.67
N GLU A 123 20.01 3.15 9.42
CA GLU A 123 20.67 2.09 8.66
C GLU A 123 20.40 0.72 9.31
N PRO A 124 19.84 -0.25 8.57
CA PRO A 124 19.42 -1.52 9.17
C PRO A 124 20.62 -2.42 9.50
N THR A 125 20.57 -3.03 10.68
CA THR A 125 21.44 -4.15 11.05
C THR A 125 20.94 -5.46 10.43
N ILE A 126 19.60 -5.61 10.40
CA ILE A 126 18.90 -6.75 9.80
C ILE A 126 18.00 -6.23 8.68
N TRP A 127 18.03 -6.93 7.55
CA TRP A 127 17.05 -6.76 6.50
C TRP A 127 16.23 -8.05 6.33
N SER A 128 14.90 -7.93 6.38
CA SER A 128 13.98 -9.05 6.23
C SER A 128 13.01 -8.80 5.08
N PRO A 129 13.41 -9.02 3.82
CA PRO A 129 12.50 -9.01 2.69
C PRO A 129 11.53 -10.19 2.77
N ALA A 130 10.45 -10.19 1.98
CA ALA A 130 9.52 -11.31 1.95
C ALA A 130 10.09 -12.55 1.25
N ALA A 131 11.12 -12.40 0.40
CA ALA A 131 11.78 -13.53 -0.26
C ALA A 131 13.28 -13.30 -0.44
N SER A 132 14.05 -14.39 -0.41
CA SER A 132 15.51 -14.39 -0.65
C SER A 132 15.88 -13.95 -2.08
N SER A 133 14.96 -14.01 -3.02
CA SER A 133 15.13 -13.46 -4.39
C SER A 133 15.61 -12.01 -4.38
N TRP A 134 15.13 -11.19 -3.45
CA TRP A 134 15.57 -9.79 -3.32
C TRP A 134 17.03 -9.65 -2.91
N GLY A 135 17.52 -10.54 -2.03
CA GLY A 135 18.92 -10.57 -1.66
C GLY A 135 19.83 -10.93 -2.83
N GLN A 136 19.40 -11.86 -3.68
CA GLN A 136 20.13 -12.21 -4.90
C GLN A 136 20.17 -11.03 -5.90
N ILE A 137 19.05 -10.31 -6.09
CA ILE A 137 19.00 -9.10 -6.92
C ILE A 137 19.93 -8.03 -6.36
N LEU A 138 19.90 -7.78 -5.03
CA LEU A 138 20.80 -6.83 -4.37
C LEU A 138 22.26 -7.16 -4.67
N ASN A 139 22.69 -8.41 -4.44
CA ASN A 139 24.07 -8.82 -4.65
C ASN A 139 24.51 -8.67 -6.12
N VAL A 140 23.61 -8.92 -7.09
CA VAL A 140 23.90 -8.70 -8.53
C VAL A 140 24.10 -7.22 -8.82
N ARG A 141 23.25 -6.34 -8.31
CA ARG A 141 23.36 -4.89 -8.50
C ARG A 141 24.65 -4.35 -7.88
N LEU A 142 25.00 -4.79 -6.65
CA LEU A 142 26.25 -4.43 -6.01
C LEU A 142 27.47 -4.91 -6.81
N ALA A 143 27.44 -6.14 -7.32
CA ALA A 143 28.52 -6.69 -8.14
C ALA A 143 28.71 -5.90 -9.46
N ALA A 144 27.63 -5.41 -10.08
CA ALA A 144 27.71 -4.56 -11.26
C ALA A 144 28.46 -3.24 -11.00
N GLU A 145 28.46 -2.75 -9.77
CA GLU A 145 29.21 -1.58 -9.31
C GLU A 145 30.59 -1.93 -8.74
N GLY A 146 30.97 -3.20 -8.75
CA GLY A 146 32.23 -3.69 -8.17
C GLY A 146 32.25 -3.71 -6.64
N ARG A 147 31.09 -3.72 -5.98
CA ARG A 147 30.92 -3.79 -4.53
C ARG A 147 30.78 -5.25 -4.08
N PRO A 148 31.21 -5.59 -2.84
CA PRO A 148 31.05 -6.94 -2.30
C PRO A 148 29.56 -7.25 -2.04
N PRO A 149 29.19 -8.55 -1.98
CA PRO A 149 27.85 -8.95 -1.57
C PRO A 149 27.55 -8.48 -0.14
N MET A 150 26.32 -8.02 0.09
CA MET A 150 25.87 -7.51 1.40
C MET A 150 25.07 -8.54 2.19
N VAL A 151 24.57 -9.58 1.51
CA VAL A 151 23.76 -10.63 2.13
C VAL A 151 24.25 -12.02 1.72
N SER A 152 23.98 -13.01 2.59
CA SER A 152 24.32 -14.42 2.33
C SER A 152 23.48 -15.00 1.19
N ASP A 153 24.07 -15.85 0.35
CA ASP A 153 23.36 -16.64 -0.66
C ASP A 153 22.54 -17.79 -0.06
N GLN A 154 22.72 -18.09 1.22
CA GLN A 154 22.03 -19.15 1.96
C GLN A 154 21.47 -18.59 3.27
N PRO A 155 20.41 -17.77 3.21
CA PRO A 155 19.81 -17.22 4.41
C PRO A 155 19.00 -18.25 5.18
N THR A 156 18.81 -17.98 6.46
CA THR A 156 17.85 -18.72 7.29
C THR A 156 16.43 -18.19 7.02
N SER A 157 15.55 -19.07 6.53
CA SER A 157 14.13 -18.78 6.42
C SER A 157 13.43 -19.01 7.75
N PHE A 158 12.72 -18.04 8.26
CA PHE A 158 12.01 -18.20 9.53
C PHE A 158 10.49 -18.37 9.36
N MET A 159 9.95 -18.11 8.19
CA MET A 159 8.57 -18.39 7.80
C MET A 159 8.44 -18.53 6.29
N LEU A 160 7.40 -19.22 5.86
CA LEU A 160 7.15 -19.53 4.47
C LEU A 160 5.71 -19.18 4.09
N THR A 161 5.50 -18.73 2.85
CA THR A 161 4.16 -18.56 2.27
C THR A 161 4.25 -18.74 0.75
N PRO A 162 3.49 -19.67 0.13
CA PRO A 162 3.54 -19.84 -1.32
C PRO A 162 2.78 -18.73 -2.04
N LEU A 163 3.21 -18.39 -3.25
CA LEU A 163 2.42 -17.61 -4.19
C LEU A 163 1.17 -18.39 -4.59
N VAL A 164 0.02 -17.72 -4.66
CA VAL A 164 -1.24 -18.28 -5.14
C VAL A 164 -1.94 -17.29 -6.08
N ILE A 165 -2.89 -17.78 -6.87
CA ILE A 165 -3.85 -16.94 -7.58
C ILE A 165 -5.10 -16.88 -6.70
N ALA A 166 -5.29 -15.79 -5.98
CA ALA A 166 -6.50 -15.58 -5.20
C ALA A 166 -7.67 -15.20 -6.12
N MET A 167 -8.81 -15.85 -5.94
CA MET A 167 -10.00 -15.63 -6.75
C MET A 167 -11.25 -15.63 -5.85
N PRO A 168 -12.27 -14.79 -6.11
CA PRO A 168 -13.57 -14.90 -5.45
C PRO A 168 -14.13 -16.31 -5.60
N GLU A 169 -14.57 -16.91 -4.52
CA GLU A 169 -15.04 -18.31 -4.53
C GLU A 169 -16.10 -18.59 -5.61
N PRO A 170 -17.11 -17.71 -5.86
CA PRO A 170 -18.08 -17.94 -6.95
C PRO A 170 -17.42 -18.03 -8.34
N MET A 171 -16.40 -17.19 -8.60
CA MET A 171 -15.68 -17.19 -9.87
C MET A 171 -14.80 -18.44 -10.02
N ALA A 172 -14.09 -18.84 -8.98
CA ALA A 172 -13.32 -20.08 -8.97
C ALA A 172 -14.21 -21.31 -9.23
N ARG A 173 -15.39 -21.37 -8.59
CA ARG A 173 -16.36 -22.44 -8.81
C ARG A 173 -16.91 -22.49 -10.23
N ALA A 174 -17.13 -21.34 -10.86
CA ALA A 174 -17.55 -21.26 -12.26
C ALA A 174 -16.49 -21.85 -13.23
N LEU A 175 -15.22 -21.88 -12.82
CA LEU A 175 -14.12 -22.52 -13.54
C LEU A 175 -13.92 -24.01 -13.16
N GLY A 176 -14.72 -24.54 -12.23
CA GLY A 176 -14.68 -25.92 -11.78
C GLY A 176 -13.83 -26.19 -10.53
N TRP A 177 -13.31 -25.14 -9.86
CA TRP A 177 -12.62 -25.31 -8.58
C TRP A 177 -13.58 -25.92 -7.51
N PRO A 178 -13.11 -26.80 -6.60
CA PRO A 178 -11.74 -27.29 -6.44
C PRO A 178 -11.35 -28.49 -7.31
N ASP A 179 -12.30 -29.11 -8.04
CA ASP A 179 -12.10 -30.36 -8.75
C ASP A 179 -11.31 -30.21 -10.05
N THR A 180 -11.38 -29.02 -10.68
CA THR A 180 -10.63 -28.71 -11.90
C THR A 180 -9.38 -27.89 -11.52
N PRO A 181 -8.18 -28.43 -11.80
CA PRO A 181 -6.94 -27.65 -11.61
C PRO A 181 -6.91 -26.42 -12.51
N ILE A 182 -6.44 -25.30 -11.99
CA ILE A 182 -6.32 -24.00 -12.69
C ILE A 182 -4.87 -23.55 -12.63
N GLY A 183 -4.39 -22.96 -13.73
CA GLY A 183 -3.04 -22.43 -13.81
C GLY A 183 -2.93 -21.15 -14.63
N TRP A 184 -1.69 -20.71 -14.90
CA TRP A 184 -1.41 -19.51 -15.69
C TRP A 184 -1.90 -19.61 -17.13
N ALA A 185 -1.93 -20.83 -17.71
CA ALA A 185 -2.51 -21.05 -19.03
C ALA A 185 -4.02 -20.75 -19.07
N ASP A 186 -4.75 -21.02 -17.99
CA ASP A 186 -6.17 -20.66 -17.86
C ASP A 186 -6.35 -19.16 -17.69
N ILE A 187 -5.50 -18.51 -16.90
CA ILE A 187 -5.48 -17.03 -16.76
C ILE A 187 -5.24 -16.39 -18.13
N LEU A 188 -4.27 -16.89 -18.91
CA LEU A 188 -4.03 -16.41 -20.28
C LEU A 188 -5.27 -16.57 -21.17
N ARG A 189 -5.92 -17.74 -21.12
CA ARG A 189 -7.13 -18.02 -21.89
C ARG A 189 -8.27 -17.06 -21.52
N LEU A 190 -8.48 -16.83 -20.23
CA LEU A 190 -9.49 -15.90 -19.72
C LEU A 190 -9.17 -14.44 -20.10
N SER A 191 -7.90 -14.05 -20.02
CA SER A 191 -7.42 -12.71 -20.40
C SER A 191 -7.71 -12.39 -21.88
N LYS A 192 -7.66 -13.41 -22.75
CA LYS A 192 -7.87 -13.26 -24.19
C LYS A 192 -9.32 -13.51 -24.63
N SER A 193 -10.21 -13.91 -23.71
CA SER A 193 -11.61 -14.21 -24.04
C SER A 193 -12.41 -12.94 -24.33
N PRO A 194 -12.93 -12.72 -25.55
CA PRO A 194 -13.76 -11.56 -25.85
C PRO A 194 -15.10 -11.56 -25.11
N GLY A 195 -15.61 -12.72 -24.73
CA GLY A 195 -16.84 -12.88 -23.96
C GLY A 195 -16.64 -12.69 -22.45
N GLY A 196 -15.38 -12.69 -21.99
CA GLY A 196 -15.09 -12.63 -20.56
C GLY A 196 -15.82 -13.71 -19.78
N TRP A 197 -16.46 -13.36 -18.68
CA TRP A 197 -17.22 -14.30 -17.85
C TRP A 197 -18.53 -14.80 -18.48
N ALA A 198 -19.02 -14.15 -19.55
CA ALA A 198 -20.17 -14.67 -20.30
C ALA A 198 -19.89 -16.06 -20.90
N ASP A 199 -18.63 -16.34 -21.27
CA ASP A 199 -18.22 -17.67 -21.78
C ASP A 199 -18.31 -18.76 -20.71
N SER A 200 -18.35 -18.38 -19.43
CA SER A 200 -18.57 -19.26 -18.28
C SER A 200 -20.00 -19.18 -17.72
N GLY A 201 -20.93 -18.51 -18.43
CA GLY A 201 -22.33 -18.38 -18.05
C GLY A 201 -22.65 -17.20 -17.12
N HIS A 202 -21.73 -16.29 -16.91
CA HIS A 202 -21.84 -15.18 -15.96
C HIS A 202 -21.58 -13.81 -16.63
N PRO A 203 -22.43 -13.37 -17.59
CA PRO A 203 -22.23 -12.09 -18.28
C PRO A 203 -22.24 -10.89 -17.34
N GLU A 204 -22.89 -10.98 -16.17
CA GLU A 204 -22.96 -9.93 -15.14
C GLU A 204 -21.63 -9.62 -14.48
N TRP A 205 -20.60 -10.49 -14.61
CA TRP A 205 -19.25 -10.23 -14.07
C TRP A 205 -18.34 -9.50 -15.07
N GLY A 206 -18.79 -9.32 -16.32
CA GLY A 206 -18.09 -8.59 -17.35
C GLY A 206 -16.82 -9.27 -17.90
N PRO A 207 -15.81 -8.51 -18.35
CA PRO A 207 -14.54 -9.06 -18.80
C PRO A 207 -13.73 -9.65 -17.65
N PHE A 208 -12.81 -10.59 -17.96
CA PHE A 208 -11.83 -11.04 -16.98
C PHE A 208 -10.90 -9.88 -16.59
N LYS A 209 -10.68 -9.69 -15.30
CA LYS A 209 -9.88 -8.60 -14.74
C LYS A 209 -8.82 -9.17 -13.80
N LEU A 210 -7.55 -9.05 -14.19
CA LEU A 210 -6.43 -9.50 -13.36
C LEU A 210 -5.93 -8.37 -12.47
N GLY A 211 -5.76 -8.66 -11.19
CA GLY A 211 -5.00 -7.84 -10.25
C GLY A 211 -3.55 -8.32 -10.20
N LYS A 212 -2.63 -7.39 -10.13
CA LYS A 212 -1.20 -7.66 -9.89
C LYS A 212 -0.64 -6.56 -8.99
N THR A 213 0.52 -6.83 -8.42
CA THR A 213 1.33 -5.81 -7.77
C THR A 213 2.57 -5.52 -8.60
N ASN A 214 3.16 -4.35 -8.41
CA ASN A 214 4.36 -3.95 -9.13
C ASN A 214 5.55 -4.82 -8.70
N PRO A 215 6.17 -5.60 -9.61
CA PRO A 215 7.24 -6.53 -9.28
C PRO A 215 8.55 -5.84 -8.87
N ASN A 216 8.70 -4.53 -9.09
CA ASN A 216 9.87 -3.77 -8.61
C ASN A 216 9.81 -3.50 -7.10
N PHE A 217 8.61 -3.56 -6.48
CA PHE A 217 8.41 -3.25 -5.07
C PHE A 217 7.86 -4.43 -4.27
N SER A 218 6.95 -5.21 -4.89
CA SER A 218 6.18 -6.26 -4.24
C SER A 218 6.70 -7.65 -4.57
N THR A 219 6.91 -8.47 -3.54
CA THR A 219 7.34 -9.86 -3.69
C THR A 219 6.30 -10.71 -4.43
N SER A 220 4.99 -10.53 -4.18
CA SER A 220 3.97 -11.26 -4.94
C SER A 220 3.99 -10.91 -6.42
N GLY A 221 4.29 -9.64 -6.77
CA GLY A 221 4.50 -9.20 -8.15
C GLY A 221 5.68 -9.89 -8.81
N LEU A 222 6.85 -9.89 -8.15
CA LEU A 222 8.05 -10.56 -8.63
C LEU A 222 7.84 -12.08 -8.76
N SER A 223 7.27 -12.71 -7.75
CA SER A 223 6.97 -14.15 -7.75
C SER A 223 5.97 -14.54 -8.85
N ALA A 224 4.95 -13.70 -9.11
CA ALA A 224 4.01 -13.89 -10.21
C ALA A 224 4.70 -13.77 -11.57
N LEU A 225 5.60 -12.81 -11.73
CA LEU A 225 6.38 -12.63 -12.95
C LEU A 225 7.29 -13.84 -13.21
N ILE A 226 7.96 -14.38 -12.20
CA ILE A 226 8.75 -15.60 -12.28
C ILE A 226 7.86 -16.78 -12.69
N ALA A 227 6.73 -17.01 -11.99
CA ALA A 227 5.83 -18.12 -12.24
C ALA A 227 5.21 -18.08 -13.66
N GLN A 228 4.85 -16.88 -14.17
CA GLN A 228 4.36 -16.68 -15.52
C GLN A 228 5.40 -17.07 -16.58
N ASN A 229 6.66 -16.74 -16.37
CA ASN A 229 7.73 -17.08 -17.31
C ASN A 229 8.06 -18.58 -17.28
N TYR A 230 7.99 -19.24 -16.11
CA TYR A 230 8.04 -20.70 -16.04
C TYR A 230 6.87 -21.36 -16.78
N ALA A 231 5.65 -20.86 -16.58
CA ALA A 231 4.48 -21.36 -17.29
C ALA A 231 4.61 -21.19 -18.82
N ALA A 232 5.12 -20.06 -19.29
CA ALA A 232 5.35 -19.79 -20.72
C ALA A 232 6.39 -20.75 -21.33
N THR A 233 7.40 -21.17 -20.56
CA THR A 233 8.45 -22.08 -21.02
C THR A 233 8.14 -23.56 -20.81
N GLY A 234 7.15 -23.89 -19.97
CA GLY A 234 6.87 -25.27 -19.52
C GLY A 234 7.98 -25.86 -18.63
N LYS A 235 8.86 -25.04 -18.07
CA LYS A 235 9.92 -25.42 -17.14
C LYS A 235 9.47 -25.27 -15.69
N THR A 236 10.18 -25.91 -14.77
CA THR A 236 10.06 -25.73 -13.31
C THR A 236 11.38 -25.35 -12.66
N SER A 237 12.48 -25.38 -13.43
CA SER A 237 13.83 -25.03 -12.98
C SER A 237 14.67 -24.54 -14.18
N GLY A 238 15.80 -23.86 -13.88
CA GLY A 238 16.76 -23.42 -14.89
C GLY A 238 16.21 -22.41 -15.88
N LEU A 239 15.37 -21.47 -15.43
CA LEU A 239 14.96 -20.33 -16.24
C LEU A 239 16.20 -19.49 -16.58
N SER A 240 16.33 -19.09 -17.85
CA SER A 240 17.52 -18.40 -18.35
C SER A 240 17.16 -17.12 -19.11
N THR A 241 18.14 -16.24 -19.32
CA THR A 241 17.98 -15.02 -20.12
C THR A 241 17.63 -15.33 -21.59
N GLU A 242 18.06 -16.49 -22.12
CA GLU A 242 17.66 -16.95 -23.46
C GLU A 242 16.17 -17.29 -23.52
N ASP A 243 15.63 -17.91 -22.46
CA ASP A 243 14.18 -18.15 -22.35
C ASP A 243 13.40 -16.84 -22.36
N LEU A 244 13.88 -15.83 -21.61
CA LEU A 244 13.25 -14.52 -21.55
C LEU A 244 13.30 -13.75 -22.87
N ALA A 245 14.31 -14.01 -23.70
CA ALA A 245 14.43 -13.42 -25.04
C ALA A 245 13.52 -14.10 -26.07
N ASN A 246 12.88 -15.23 -25.75
CA ASN A 246 11.99 -15.94 -26.66
C ASN A 246 10.72 -15.11 -26.93
N PRO A 247 10.40 -14.78 -28.21
CA PRO A 247 9.20 -14.00 -28.54
C PRO A 247 7.88 -14.59 -28.05
N GLN A 248 7.77 -15.92 -27.92
CA GLN A 248 6.56 -16.57 -27.41
C GLN A 248 6.41 -16.35 -25.90
N VAL A 249 7.51 -16.34 -25.16
CA VAL A 249 7.52 -16.06 -23.71
C VAL A 249 7.16 -14.58 -23.49
N GLN A 250 7.74 -13.67 -24.26
CA GLN A 250 7.43 -12.25 -24.21
C GLN A 250 5.95 -11.97 -24.56
N GLN A 251 5.42 -12.63 -25.57
CA GLN A 251 4.01 -12.49 -25.96
C GLN A 251 3.08 -13.04 -24.87
N PHE A 252 3.42 -14.15 -24.22
CA PHE A 252 2.66 -14.71 -23.09
C PHE A 252 2.57 -13.68 -21.95
N GLY A 253 3.70 -13.07 -21.57
CA GLY A 253 3.75 -12.02 -20.57
C GLY A 253 2.86 -10.82 -20.96
N SER A 254 3.05 -10.27 -22.15
CA SER A 254 2.26 -9.12 -22.65
C SER A 254 0.75 -9.41 -22.71
N ASP A 255 0.37 -10.62 -23.12
CA ASP A 255 -1.04 -11.04 -23.19
C ASP A 255 -1.69 -11.10 -21.78
N ILE A 256 -0.95 -11.60 -20.78
CA ILE A 256 -1.43 -11.59 -19.37
C ILE A 256 -1.50 -10.16 -18.82
N GLU A 257 -0.48 -9.35 -19.06
CA GLU A 257 -0.45 -7.95 -18.61
C GLU A 257 -1.61 -7.12 -19.19
N SER A 258 -2.07 -7.45 -20.41
CA SER A 258 -3.20 -6.75 -21.05
C SER A 258 -4.50 -6.83 -20.24
N ALA A 259 -4.70 -7.89 -19.44
CA ALA A 259 -5.87 -8.07 -18.60
C ALA A 259 -5.74 -7.38 -17.22
N VAL A 260 -4.59 -6.80 -16.93
CA VAL A 260 -4.39 -6.11 -15.65
C VAL A 260 -5.28 -4.86 -15.58
N VAL A 261 -6.04 -4.73 -14.49
CA VAL A 261 -6.92 -3.56 -14.28
C VAL A 261 -6.17 -2.39 -13.69
N HIS A 262 -5.24 -2.67 -12.80
CA HIS A 262 -4.21 -1.77 -12.25
C HIS A 262 -3.21 -2.60 -11.46
N TYR A 263 -2.07 -2.03 -11.22
CA TYR A 263 -1.12 -2.59 -10.25
C TYR A 263 -1.42 -2.03 -8.85
N GLY A 264 -1.06 -2.77 -7.81
CA GLY A 264 -0.88 -2.22 -6.47
C GLY A 264 0.63 -2.02 -6.25
N ASP A 265 1.02 -1.00 -5.51
CA ASP A 265 2.41 -0.87 -5.07
C ASP A 265 2.84 -2.10 -4.26
N ILE A 266 1.98 -2.54 -3.33
CA ILE A 266 2.12 -3.78 -2.55
C ILE A 266 0.80 -4.58 -2.50
N THR A 267 0.87 -5.83 -2.06
CA THR A 267 -0.29 -6.74 -1.94
C THR A 267 -1.41 -6.15 -1.10
N MET A 268 -1.07 -5.54 0.05
CA MET A 268 -2.03 -4.99 1.01
C MET A 268 -2.84 -3.85 0.41
N THR A 269 -2.23 -2.96 -0.35
CA THR A 269 -2.93 -1.86 -1.04
C THR A 269 -4.00 -2.41 -1.99
N PHE A 270 -3.66 -3.43 -2.79
CA PHE A 270 -4.62 -4.05 -3.70
C PHE A 270 -5.76 -4.73 -2.96
N LEU A 271 -5.44 -5.53 -1.95
CA LEU A 271 -6.46 -6.29 -1.19
C LEU A 271 -7.36 -5.38 -0.36
N ASN A 272 -6.85 -4.31 0.22
CA ASN A 272 -7.66 -3.30 0.90
C ASN A 272 -8.69 -2.66 -0.04
N ASN A 273 -8.26 -2.30 -1.25
CA ASN A 273 -9.17 -1.75 -2.26
C ASN A 273 -10.25 -2.78 -2.64
N TRP A 274 -9.86 -4.05 -2.82
CA TRP A 274 -10.81 -5.13 -3.13
C TRP A 274 -11.79 -5.39 -1.98
N PHE A 275 -11.29 -5.41 -0.74
CA PHE A 275 -12.12 -5.58 0.45
C PHE A 275 -13.13 -4.45 0.61
N ARG A 276 -12.76 -3.21 0.33
CA ARG A 276 -13.69 -2.07 0.29
C ARG A 276 -14.75 -2.24 -0.80
N ALA A 277 -14.39 -2.74 -1.98
CA ALA A 277 -15.35 -3.08 -3.03
C ALA A 277 -16.29 -4.21 -2.57
N ASP A 278 -15.79 -5.23 -1.86
CA ASP A 278 -16.62 -6.28 -1.27
C ASP A 278 -17.64 -5.73 -0.27
N ARG A 279 -17.23 -4.82 0.61
CA ARG A 279 -18.14 -4.14 1.55
C ARG A 279 -19.27 -3.40 0.85
N ARG A 280 -19.04 -2.86 -0.35
CA ARG A 280 -20.06 -2.21 -1.19
C ARG A 280 -20.87 -3.22 -2.02
N GLY A 281 -20.49 -4.50 -2.07
CA GLY A 281 -21.13 -5.55 -2.87
C GLY A 281 -20.69 -5.54 -4.33
N THR A 282 -19.54 -4.95 -4.66
CA THR A 282 -18.99 -4.83 -6.01
C THR A 282 -17.68 -5.61 -6.21
N ALA A 283 -17.37 -6.57 -5.31
CA ALA A 283 -16.12 -7.35 -5.37
C ALA A 283 -15.91 -8.04 -6.71
N LEU A 284 -16.96 -8.68 -7.28
CA LEU A 284 -16.89 -9.41 -8.55
C LEU A 284 -16.69 -8.50 -9.77
N ASN A 285 -16.98 -7.20 -9.62
CA ASN A 285 -16.74 -6.20 -10.66
C ASN A 285 -15.37 -5.51 -10.50
N TYR A 286 -14.74 -5.60 -9.33
CA TYR A 286 -13.44 -4.99 -9.07
C TYR A 286 -12.31 -5.76 -9.73
N ALA A 287 -12.15 -7.02 -9.40
CA ALA A 287 -11.18 -7.95 -9.98
C ALA A 287 -11.73 -9.37 -10.04
N SER A 288 -11.20 -10.16 -10.96
CA SER A 288 -11.54 -11.58 -11.12
C SER A 288 -10.54 -12.49 -10.39
N ALA A 289 -9.29 -12.09 -10.36
CA ALA A 289 -8.19 -12.79 -9.71
C ALA A 289 -7.06 -11.83 -9.37
N VAL A 290 -6.20 -12.21 -8.42
CA VAL A 290 -4.95 -11.50 -8.10
C VAL A 290 -3.88 -12.50 -7.70
N ALA A 291 -2.64 -12.28 -8.12
CA ALA A 291 -1.49 -13.06 -7.65
C ALA A 291 -0.99 -12.47 -6.33
N VAL A 292 -1.06 -13.26 -5.26
CA VAL A 292 -0.69 -12.86 -3.89
C VAL A 292 -0.09 -14.05 -3.13
N GLU A 293 0.45 -13.82 -1.95
CA GLU A 293 0.85 -14.86 -1.03
C GLU A 293 -0.37 -15.55 -0.38
N GLU A 294 -0.25 -16.83 -0.06
CA GLU A 294 -1.27 -17.63 0.65
C GLU A 294 -1.73 -16.94 1.94
N LYS A 295 -0.79 -16.38 2.71
CA LYS A 295 -1.07 -15.62 3.93
C LYS A 295 -2.06 -14.49 3.68
N SER A 296 -1.94 -13.79 2.58
CA SER A 296 -2.82 -12.66 2.23
C SER A 296 -4.27 -13.10 1.96
N VAL A 297 -4.48 -14.33 1.47
CA VAL A 297 -5.83 -14.92 1.35
C VAL A 297 -6.43 -15.19 2.73
N ILE A 298 -5.62 -15.70 3.65
CA ILE A 298 -6.03 -15.93 5.05
C ILE A 298 -6.44 -14.62 5.72
N ASP A 299 -5.63 -13.59 5.61
CA ASP A 299 -5.88 -12.27 6.19
C ASP A 299 -7.17 -11.66 5.62
N TYR A 300 -7.31 -11.63 4.30
CA TYR A 300 -8.51 -11.13 3.65
C TYR A 300 -9.77 -11.84 4.15
N ASN A 301 -9.75 -13.16 4.24
CA ASN A 301 -10.90 -13.96 4.66
C ASN A 301 -11.21 -13.80 6.17
N ARG A 302 -10.21 -13.48 6.97
CA ARG A 302 -10.40 -13.13 8.39
C ARG A 302 -10.94 -11.71 8.58
N GLY A 303 -10.87 -10.86 7.55
CA GLY A 303 -11.32 -9.48 7.58
C GLY A 303 -10.25 -8.48 7.94
N ASP A 304 -9.00 -8.83 7.72
CA ASP A 304 -7.78 -8.05 7.94
C ASP A 304 -6.96 -8.04 6.65
N PRO A 305 -7.42 -7.37 5.58
CA PRO A 305 -6.83 -7.47 4.24
C PRO A 305 -5.43 -6.87 4.12
N ASP A 306 -5.00 -6.04 5.05
CA ASP A 306 -3.65 -5.46 5.11
C ASP A 306 -2.74 -6.17 6.12
N GLY A 307 -3.29 -7.05 6.94
CA GLY A 307 -2.53 -7.77 7.97
C GLY A 307 -2.07 -6.87 9.12
N GLU A 308 -2.65 -5.66 9.24
CA GLU A 308 -2.33 -4.66 10.24
C GLU A 308 -3.58 -4.24 11.02
N LEU A 309 -3.96 -5.01 12.04
CA LEU A 309 -5.13 -4.71 12.86
C LEU A 309 -4.88 -3.48 13.75
N ALA A 310 -5.56 -2.38 13.46
CA ALA A 310 -5.45 -1.17 14.25
C ALA A 310 -6.08 -1.35 15.66
N GLN A 311 -5.62 -0.56 16.63
CA GLN A 311 -6.14 -0.64 18.00
C GLN A 311 -7.65 -0.32 18.05
N GLY A 312 -8.45 -1.30 18.45
CA GLY A 312 -9.92 -1.17 18.52
C GLY A 312 -10.64 -1.53 17.21
N GLU A 313 -9.93 -1.91 16.18
CA GLU A 313 -10.51 -2.44 14.96
C GLU A 313 -11.03 -3.87 15.21
N GLU A 314 -12.21 -4.17 14.64
CA GLU A 314 -12.83 -5.48 14.72
C GLU A 314 -12.69 -6.22 13.39
N LEU A 315 -12.23 -7.46 13.46
CA LEU A 315 -12.22 -8.37 12.31
C LEU A 315 -13.64 -8.57 11.78
N ARG A 316 -13.81 -8.34 10.48
CA ARG A 316 -15.12 -8.49 9.80
C ARG A 316 -14.92 -9.25 8.50
N PRO A 317 -15.15 -10.56 8.48
CA PRO A 317 -14.99 -11.37 7.27
C PRO A 317 -15.67 -10.75 6.05
N PRO A 318 -15.12 -10.97 4.83
CA PRO A 318 -15.70 -10.45 3.60
C PRO A 318 -17.07 -11.10 3.32
N ARG A 319 -17.88 -10.47 2.48
CA ARG A 319 -19.12 -11.04 1.95
C ARG A 319 -18.83 -12.13 0.93
N THR A 320 -17.75 -11.94 0.17
CA THR A 320 -17.28 -12.84 -0.88
C THR A 320 -15.87 -13.29 -0.52
N PRO A 321 -15.70 -14.47 0.07
CA PRO A 321 -14.38 -14.98 0.41
C PRO A 321 -13.54 -15.24 -0.85
N LEU A 322 -12.24 -15.12 -0.70
CA LEU A 322 -11.25 -15.53 -1.69
C LEU A 322 -10.82 -16.98 -1.45
N VAL A 323 -10.50 -17.69 -2.52
CA VAL A 323 -9.87 -19.01 -2.47
C VAL A 323 -8.49 -18.96 -3.11
N ALA A 324 -7.55 -19.67 -2.53
CA ALA A 324 -6.20 -19.83 -3.06
C ALA A 324 -6.19 -20.90 -4.15
N ILE A 325 -5.82 -20.53 -5.36
CA ILE A 325 -5.55 -21.41 -6.46
C ILE A 325 -4.03 -21.57 -6.56
N TYR A 326 -3.55 -22.80 -6.41
CA TYR A 326 -2.14 -23.16 -6.58
C TYR A 326 -1.95 -23.55 -8.05
N PRO A 327 -1.20 -22.73 -8.85
CA PRO A 327 -1.09 -22.97 -10.29
C PRO A 327 -0.57 -24.37 -10.64
N THR A 328 -1.16 -24.97 -11.66
CA THR A 328 -0.77 -26.33 -12.11
C THR A 328 0.65 -26.42 -12.60
N GLU A 329 1.17 -25.34 -13.13
CA GLU A 329 2.56 -25.24 -13.60
C GLU A 329 3.57 -25.22 -12.44
N GLY A 330 3.10 -24.92 -11.24
CA GLY A 330 3.88 -24.80 -10.02
C GLY A 330 3.86 -23.40 -9.43
N THR A 331 4.40 -23.28 -8.23
CA THR A 331 4.51 -22.02 -7.52
C THR A 331 5.84 -21.88 -6.79
N ILE A 332 6.13 -20.67 -6.33
CA ILE A 332 7.34 -20.32 -5.60
C ILE A 332 6.98 -19.89 -4.18
N TYR A 333 7.84 -20.20 -3.20
CA TYR A 333 7.70 -19.71 -1.84
C TYR A 333 8.32 -18.32 -1.68
N SER A 334 7.62 -17.45 -0.97
CA SER A 334 8.20 -16.33 -0.25
C SER A 334 8.79 -16.90 1.04
N ASP A 335 10.12 -16.99 1.12
CA ASP A 335 10.84 -17.72 2.15
C ASP A 335 11.30 -16.84 3.33
N ASN A 336 10.97 -15.57 3.29
CA ASN A 336 11.11 -14.61 4.39
C ASN A 336 12.40 -14.74 5.21
N PRO A 337 13.56 -14.39 4.66
CA PRO A 337 14.82 -14.47 5.38
C PRO A 337 15.00 -13.35 6.41
N LEU A 338 15.87 -13.59 7.40
CA LEU A 338 16.50 -12.57 8.22
C LEU A 338 17.95 -12.45 7.76
N TYR A 339 18.30 -11.39 7.06
CA TYR A 339 19.66 -11.10 6.64
C TYR A 339 20.33 -10.20 7.66
N VAL A 340 21.33 -10.68 8.38
CA VAL A 340 22.28 -9.81 9.08
C VAL A 340 23.21 -9.23 8.02
N LEU A 341 23.15 -7.92 7.80
CA LEU A 341 23.85 -7.26 6.71
C LEU A 341 25.37 -7.27 6.91
N ASP A 342 26.12 -7.55 5.85
CA ASP A 342 27.56 -7.36 5.78
C ASP A 342 27.89 -5.97 5.25
N ALA A 343 27.66 -4.97 6.10
CA ALA A 343 27.80 -3.56 5.79
C ALA A 343 28.72 -2.87 6.79
N ASP A 344 29.40 -1.80 6.33
CA ASP A 344 30.39 -1.08 7.13
C ASP A 344 29.82 -0.45 8.40
N TRP A 345 28.50 -0.16 8.42
CA TRP A 345 27.81 0.40 9.60
C TRP A 345 27.42 -0.65 10.63
N VAL A 346 27.51 -1.97 10.31
CA VAL A 346 27.12 -3.06 11.23
C VAL A 346 28.33 -3.46 12.08
N THR A 347 28.30 -3.08 13.34
CA THR A 347 29.36 -3.42 14.30
C THR A 347 29.34 -4.91 14.69
N PRO A 348 30.47 -5.47 15.19
CA PRO A 348 30.48 -6.84 15.70
C PRO A 348 29.47 -7.10 16.83
N GLN A 349 29.19 -6.08 17.68
CA GLN A 349 28.21 -6.22 18.77
C GLN A 349 26.79 -6.26 18.23
N GLN A 350 26.46 -5.44 17.23
CA GLN A 350 25.17 -5.49 16.55
C GLN A 350 24.97 -6.83 15.84
N ARG A 351 25.99 -7.35 15.17
CA ARG A 351 25.94 -8.67 14.53
C ARG A 351 25.64 -9.78 15.56
N ALA A 352 26.35 -9.80 16.69
CA ALA A 352 26.10 -10.76 17.75
C ALA A 352 24.71 -10.62 18.40
N ALA A 353 24.19 -9.39 18.46
CA ALA A 353 22.83 -9.12 18.94
C ALA A 353 21.77 -9.59 17.92
N ALA A 354 22.00 -9.36 16.62
CA ALA A 354 21.15 -9.80 15.53
C ALA A 354 21.03 -11.33 15.46
N GLU A 355 22.13 -12.05 15.62
CA GLU A 355 22.16 -13.53 15.67
C GLU A 355 21.33 -14.07 16.86
N GLN A 356 21.37 -13.40 18.03
CA GLN A 356 20.52 -13.79 19.16
C GLN A 356 19.02 -13.53 18.88
N PHE A 357 18.69 -12.49 18.14
CA PHE A 357 17.31 -12.23 17.72
C PHE A 357 16.84 -13.27 16.69
N GLU A 358 17.68 -13.65 15.73
CA GLU A 358 17.39 -14.72 14.77
C GLU A 358 17.09 -16.04 15.49
N ASP A 359 17.98 -16.46 16.42
CA ASP A 359 17.78 -17.64 17.27
C ASP A 359 16.46 -17.58 18.06
N PHE A 360 16.12 -16.38 18.56
CA PHE A 360 14.87 -16.19 19.31
C PHE A 360 13.65 -16.38 18.42
N VAL A 361 13.65 -15.82 17.21
CA VAL A 361 12.53 -15.93 16.26
C VAL A 361 12.31 -17.40 15.86
N LEU A 362 13.36 -18.21 15.76
CA LEU A 362 13.28 -19.62 15.36
C LEU A 362 12.84 -20.58 16.48
N ARG A 363 12.70 -20.12 17.72
CA ARG A 363 12.23 -20.97 18.83
C ARG A 363 10.80 -21.47 18.58
N PRO A 364 10.49 -22.72 18.96
CA PRO A 364 9.17 -23.31 18.71
C PRO A 364 7.98 -22.44 19.17
N GLU A 365 8.09 -21.81 20.35
CA GLU A 365 7.05 -20.92 20.89
C GLU A 365 6.81 -19.68 20.00
N ASN A 366 7.85 -19.12 19.41
CA ASN A 366 7.76 -17.99 18.49
C ASN A 366 7.31 -18.45 17.09
N GLN A 367 7.68 -19.64 16.67
CA GLN A 367 7.22 -20.23 15.43
C GLN A 367 5.72 -20.62 15.48
N GLN A 368 5.15 -20.87 16.65
CA GLN A 368 3.70 -20.96 16.82
C GLN A 368 3.01 -19.60 16.60
N ARG A 369 3.67 -18.49 16.96
CA ARG A 369 3.18 -17.14 16.65
C ARG A 369 3.24 -16.86 15.15
N VAL A 370 4.29 -17.33 14.46
CA VAL A 370 4.40 -17.30 13.00
C VAL A 370 3.19 -18.01 12.37
N LEU A 371 2.87 -19.24 12.82
CA LEU A 371 1.71 -19.97 12.34
C LEU A 371 0.40 -19.21 12.63
N ALA A 372 0.22 -18.71 13.84
CA ALA A 372 -0.98 -17.96 14.23
C ALA A 372 -1.19 -16.68 13.39
N ALA A 373 -0.11 -16.09 12.89
CA ALA A 373 -0.12 -14.95 11.97
C ALA A 373 -0.43 -15.35 10.51
N GLY A 374 -0.67 -16.64 10.22
CA GLY A 374 -1.06 -17.11 8.89
C GLY A 374 0.10 -17.56 7.99
N PHE A 375 1.33 -17.54 8.48
CA PHE A 375 2.48 -18.08 7.76
C PHE A 375 2.70 -19.57 8.08
N ARG A 376 3.37 -20.26 7.19
CA ARG A 376 3.90 -21.60 7.45
C ARG A 376 5.20 -21.47 8.24
N PRO A 377 5.37 -22.18 9.37
CA PRO A 377 6.60 -22.09 10.17
C PRO A 377 7.85 -22.45 9.39
N GLY A 378 8.94 -21.71 9.59
CA GLY A 378 10.27 -22.07 9.09
C GLY A 378 10.93 -23.19 9.91
N ASN A 379 10.55 -23.34 11.18
CA ASN A 379 11.02 -24.42 12.04
C ASN A 379 10.18 -25.70 11.80
N PRO A 380 10.76 -26.80 11.28
CA PRO A 380 10.03 -28.03 10.95
C PRO A 380 9.46 -28.77 12.17
N ASP A 381 9.90 -28.44 13.37
CA ASP A 381 9.37 -29.04 14.61
C ASP A 381 7.97 -28.50 14.98
N VAL A 382 7.53 -27.42 14.34
CA VAL A 382 6.20 -26.85 14.52
C VAL A 382 5.27 -27.32 13.42
N PRO A 383 4.30 -28.20 13.73
CA PRO A 383 3.40 -28.74 12.71
C PRO A 383 2.48 -27.68 12.13
N LEU A 384 2.19 -27.77 10.84
CA LEU A 384 1.21 -26.92 10.16
C LEU A 384 -0.20 -27.18 10.73
N GLY A 385 -1.00 -26.11 10.86
CA GLY A 385 -2.32 -26.13 11.42
C GLY A 385 -3.07 -24.80 11.16
N GLU A 386 -4.15 -24.56 11.92
CA GLU A 386 -4.86 -23.29 11.81
C GLU A 386 -3.92 -22.08 12.06
N PRO A 387 -4.09 -20.99 11.27
CA PRO A 387 -5.17 -20.72 10.31
C PRO A 387 -4.89 -21.18 8.87
N VAL A 388 -3.82 -21.92 8.60
CA VAL A 388 -3.51 -22.46 7.26
C VAL A 388 -4.42 -23.66 7.01
N SER A 389 -5.64 -23.41 6.54
CA SER A 389 -6.69 -24.41 6.39
C SER A 389 -7.74 -24.03 5.34
N ALA A 390 -8.54 -25.01 4.92
CA ALA A 390 -9.63 -24.80 3.98
C ALA A 390 -10.71 -23.84 4.51
N ALA A 391 -10.85 -23.69 5.82
CA ALA A 391 -11.78 -22.73 6.43
C ALA A 391 -11.39 -21.28 6.11
N ASN A 392 -10.12 -21.01 5.85
CA ASN A 392 -9.58 -19.71 5.47
C ASN A 392 -9.24 -19.63 3.97
N GLY A 393 -9.79 -20.55 3.15
CA GLY A 393 -9.64 -20.50 1.69
C GLY A 393 -8.33 -21.05 1.14
N VAL A 394 -7.52 -21.75 1.95
CA VAL A 394 -6.22 -22.29 1.56
C VAL A 394 -6.12 -23.79 1.81
N ASP A 395 -5.23 -24.50 1.09
CA ASP A 395 -5.02 -25.93 1.26
C ASP A 395 -3.64 -26.22 1.87
N PRO A 396 -3.58 -26.74 3.12
CA PRO A 396 -2.32 -27.03 3.78
C PRO A 396 -1.48 -28.11 3.08
N ASN A 397 -2.08 -28.92 2.16
CA ASN A 397 -1.39 -29.96 1.41
C ASN A 397 -0.77 -29.44 0.09
N GLN A 398 -1.02 -28.20 -0.27
CA GLN A 398 -0.43 -27.54 -1.43
C GLN A 398 0.77 -26.66 -1.02
N PRO A 399 1.65 -26.28 -1.94
CA PRO A 399 1.72 -26.67 -3.35
C PRO A 399 2.33 -28.07 -3.56
N GLN A 400 1.99 -28.73 -4.70
CA GLN A 400 2.58 -30.02 -5.09
C GLN A 400 3.83 -29.83 -5.97
N THR A 401 3.87 -28.76 -6.76
CA THR A 401 4.98 -28.44 -7.66
C THR A 401 5.62 -27.13 -7.21
N LEU A 402 6.93 -27.19 -6.96
CA LEU A 402 7.71 -25.99 -6.64
C LEU A 402 8.54 -25.57 -7.85
N LEU A 403 8.58 -24.27 -8.07
CA LEU A 403 9.44 -23.60 -9.04
C LEU A 403 10.76 -23.23 -8.35
N GLU A 404 11.86 -23.39 -9.07
CA GLU A 404 13.15 -22.91 -8.62
C GLU A 404 13.21 -21.38 -8.67
N THR A 405 13.79 -20.76 -7.66
CA THR A 405 14.12 -19.33 -7.72
C THR A 405 15.22 -19.11 -8.77
N PRO A 406 14.98 -18.29 -9.82
CA PRO A 406 16.01 -18.00 -10.83
C PRO A 406 17.20 -17.27 -10.22
N THR A 407 18.32 -17.20 -10.97
CA THR A 407 19.47 -16.39 -10.54
C THR A 407 19.14 -14.92 -10.51
N GLY A 408 19.89 -14.13 -9.73
CA GLY A 408 19.70 -12.69 -9.61
C GLY A 408 19.75 -11.97 -10.97
N GLU A 409 20.63 -12.38 -11.89
CA GLU A 409 20.71 -11.81 -13.24
C GLU A 409 19.43 -12.07 -14.07
N VAL A 410 18.87 -13.27 -13.95
CA VAL A 410 17.60 -13.61 -14.62
C VAL A 410 16.45 -12.79 -14.05
N MET A 411 16.42 -12.62 -12.72
CA MET A 411 15.37 -11.82 -12.06
C MET A 411 15.48 -10.33 -12.39
N ASP A 412 16.68 -9.77 -12.43
CA ASP A 412 16.89 -8.37 -12.83
C ASP A 412 16.48 -8.16 -14.32
N GLN A 413 16.79 -9.11 -15.21
CA GLN A 413 16.32 -9.09 -16.60
C GLN A 413 14.79 -9.23 -16.71
N LEU A 414 14.16 -10.06 -15.84
CA LEU A 414 12.69 -10.16 -15.77
C LEU A 414 12.05 -8.82 -15.43
N LEU A 415 12.59 -8.10 -14.46
CA LEU A 415 12.11 -6.78 -14.05
C LEU A 415 12.26 -5.77 -15.21
N ALA A 416 13.42 -5.77 -15.90
CA ALA A 416 13.63 -4.92 -17.05
C ALA A 416 12.64 -5.22 -18.19
N ASN A 417 12.41 -6.51 -18.52
CA ASN A 417 11.45 -6.91 -19.54
C ASN A 417 10.02 -6.53 -19.17
N TRP A 418 9.64 -6.67 -17.89
CA TRP A 418 8.31 -6.31 -17.41
C TRP A 418 8.04 -4.81 -17.58
N SER A 419 9.00 -3.95 -17.33
CA SER A 419 8.86 -2.50 -17.52
C SER A 419 8.39 -2.14 -18.94
N GLU A 420 8.79 -2.91 -19.96
CA GLU A 420 8.34 -2.74 -21.33
C GLU A 420 6.99 -3.42 -21.62
N GLN A 421 6.72 -4.57 -20.96
CA GLN A 421 5.54 -5.42 -21.23
C GLN A 421 4.30 -4.97 -20.45
N ARG A 422 4.48 -4.28 -19.31
CA ARG A 422 3.37 -3.86 -18.46
C ARG A 422 2.33 -3.06 -19.22
N LYS A 423 1.09 -3.12 -18.78
CA LYS A 423 0.01 -2.31 -19.33
C LYS A 423 0.41 -0.83 -19.27
N GLY A 424 0.20 -0.11 -20.39
CA GLY A 424 0.49 1.31 -20.44
C GLY A 424 -0.45 2.12 -19.56
N ALA A 425 -0.01 3.31 -19.18
CA ALA A 425 -0.77 4.22 -18.33
C ALA A 425 -1.18 5.51 -19.06
N ARG A 426 -2.31 6.08 -18.64
CA ARG A 426 -2.79 7.41 -18.98
C ARG A 426 -3.05 8.17 -17.70
N VAL A 427 -2.14 9.09 -17.35
CA VAL A 427 -2.08 9.73 -16.04
C VAL A 427 -2.16 11.24 -16.16
N LEU A 428 -2.98 11.87 -15.32
CA LEU A 428 -2.99 13.30 -15.09
C LEU A 428 -2.42 13.59 -13.70
N LEU A 429 -1.23 14.18 -13.66
CA LEU A 429 -0.63 14.72 -12.43
C LEU A 429 -1.31 16.05 -12.11
N VAL A 430 -1.86 16.18 -10.89
CA VAL A 430 -2.60 17.35 -10.41
C VAL A 430 -1.93 17.84 -9.14
N LEU A 431 -1.18 18.93 -9.25
CA LEU A 431 -0.31 19.43 -8.19
C LEU A 431 -0.85 20.72 -7.59
N ASP A 432 -0.93 20.73 -6.27
CA ASP A 432 -1.20 21.93 -5.49
C ASP A 432 -0.04 22.91 -5.60
N VAL A 433 -0.36 24.16 -5.93
CA VAL A 433 0.57 25.30 -5.90
C VAL A 433 -0.03 26.43 -5.06
N SER A 434 -0.84 26.10 -4.05
CA SER A 434 -1.36 27.06 -3.07
C SER A 434 -0.26 27.72 -2.24
N GLY A 435 -0.63 28.76 -1.50
CA GLY A 435 0.33 29.54 -0.70
C GLY A 435 1.05 28.71 0.36
N SER A 436 0.35 27.75 0.98
CA SER A 436 0.90 26.84 1.99
C SER A 436 2.00 25.92 1.47
N MET A 437 2.02 25.61 0.17
CA MET A 437 3.12 24.86 -0.46
C MET A 437 4.44 25.65 -0.45
N GLY A 438 4.42 26.95 -0.19
CA GLY A 438 5.60 27.78 0.01
C GLY A 438 6.17 27.76 1.44
N ASP A 439 5.51 27.10 2.38
CA ASP A 439 6.00 26.94 3.74
C ASP A 439 7.21 26.00 3.78
N PRO A 440 8.13 26.17 4.76
CA PRO A 440 9.23 25.24 4.97
C PRO A 440 8.71 23.81 5.15
N ALA A 441 9.38 22.84 4.52
CA ALA A 441 9.06 21.43 4.67
C ALA A 441 9.29 20.93 6.10
N ASP A 442 10.37 21.40 6.73
CA ASP A 442 10.64 21.24 8.16
C ASP A 442 10.37 22.58 8.89
N PRO A 443 9.32 22.63 9.74
CA PRO A 443 9.03 23.83 10.52
C PRO A 443 10.17 24.27 11.46
N SER A 444 11.10 23.37 11.80
CA SER A 444 12.25 23.67 12.64
C SER A 444 13.42 24.32 11.87
N ASP A 445 13.43 24.20 10.53
CA ASP A 445 14.39 24.87 9.63
C ASP A 445 13.69 25.83 8.65
N PRO A 446 13.39 27.05 9.05
CA PRO A 446 12.73 28.04 8.17
C PRO A 446 13.54 28.46 6.95
N SER A 447 14.81 28.07 6.86
CA SER A 447 15.71 28.36 5.74
C SER A 447 15.90 27.15 4.79
N GLY A 448 15.33 26.01 5.14
CA GLY A 448 15.37 24.79 4.37
C GLY A 448 14.46 24.83 3.13
N PRO A 449 14.36 23.71 2.40
CA PRO A 449 13.49 23.62 1.23
C PRO A 449 12.03 23.81 1.61
N THR A 450 11.25 24.41 0.71
CA THR A 450 9.79 24.49 0.87
C THR A 450 9.15 23.14 0.54
N LYS A 451 7.90 22.94 0.99
CA LYS A 451 7.10 21.78 0.59
C LYS A 451 7.03 21.66 -0.95
N LEU A 452 6.85 22.79 -1.66
CA LEU A 452 6.81 22.79 -3.11
C LEU A 452 8.16 22.36 -3.72
N ASP A 453 9.29 22.71 -3.12
CA ASP A 453 10.60 22.31 -3.64
C ASP A 453 10.79 20.80 -3.56
N LEU A 454 10.41 20.16 -2.45
CA LEU A 454 10.46 18.71 -2.30
C LEU A 454 9.43 18.00 -3.20
N ALA A 455 8.21 18.56 -3.31
CA ALA A 455 7.20 18.01 -4.22
C ALA A 455 7.65 18.06 -5.69
N LYS A 456 8.32 19.14 -6.12
CA LYS A 456 8.91 19.23 -7.47
C LYS A 456 9.94 18.13 -7.69
N GLN A 457 10.84 17.91 -6.72
CA GLN A 457 11.86 16.87 -6.84
C GLN A 457 11.20 15.49 -6.96
N ALA A 458 10.25 15.16 -6.09
CA ALA A 458 9.52 13.89 -6.12
C ALA A 458 8.80 13.64 -7.45
N VAL A 459 8.16 14.69 -7.99
CA VAL A 459 7.49 14.57 -9.30
C VAL A 459 8.52 14.37 -10.42
N VAL A 460 9.64 15.12 -10.41
CA VAL A 460 10.70 15.00 -11.43
C VAL A 460 11.30 13.59 -11.42
N ASP A 461 11.60 13.05 -10.25
CA ASP A 461 12.13 11.69 -10.08
C ASP A 461 11.08 10.65 -10.54
N GLY A 462 9.83 10.81 -10.15
CA GLY A 462 8.73 9.94 -10.56
C GLY A 462 8.43 9.95 -12.06
N LEU A 463 8.81 11.00 -12.81
CA LEU A 463 8.66 10.98 -14.27
C LEU A 463 9.52 9.90 -14.92
N ASP A 464 10.61 9.46 -14.30
CA ASP A 464 11.51 8.43 -14.85
C ASP A 464 10.93 7.02 -14.71
N GLU A 465 9.96 6.81 -13.83
CA GLU A 465 9.25 5.53 -13.66
C GLU A 465 8.25 5.23 -14.81
N PHE A 466 7.85 6.25 -15.55
CA PHE A 466 6.97 6.06 -16.72
C PHE A 466 7.75 5.59 -17.94
N LYS A 467 7.23 4.59 -18.64
CA LYS A 467 7.77 4.22 -19.96
C LYS A 467 7.40 5.27 -21.01
N ASP A 468 8.23 5.40 -22.05
CA ASP A 468 8.09 6.44 -23.07
C ASP A 468 6.73 6.49 -23.76
N SER A 469 6.03 5.35 -23.82
CA SER A 469 4.69 5.24 -24.42
C SER A 469 3.55 5.63 -23.48
N ASP A 470 3.79 5.79 -22.19
CA ASP A 470 2.77 6.22 -21.23
C ASP A 470 2.33 7.65 -21.54
N LEU A 471 1.03 7.91 -21.37
CA LEU A 471 0.43 9.22 -21.61
C LEU A 471 0.38 10.00 -20.31
N VAL A 472 1.20 11.04 -20.16
CA VAL A 472 1.28 11.82 -18.93
C VAL A 472 0.98 13.28 -19.20
N GLY A 473 0.04 13.86 -18.43
CA GLY A 473 -0.28 15.27 -18.41
C GLY A 473 0.03 15.92 -17.07
N LEU A 474 0.14 17.24 -17.04
CA LEU A 474 0.40 18.02 -15.84
C LEU A 474 -0.61 19.16 -15.71
N ARG A 475 -1.32 19.18 -14.60
CA ARG A 475 -2.23 20.24 -14.15
C ARG A 475 -1.72 20.80 -12.83
N VAL A 476 -1.81 22.11 -12.66
CA VAL A 476 -1.61 22.75 -11.36
C VAL A 476 -2.90 23.46 -10.95
N PHE A 477 -3.12 23.57 -9.65
CA PHE A 477 -4.31 24.24 -9.15
C PHE A 477 -4.01 25.19 -7.99
N THR A 478 -4.71 26.29 -8.01
CA THR A 478 -4.79 27.34 -6.98
C THR A 478 -5.90 28.32 -7.39
N THR A 479 -6.44 29.07 -6.46
CA THR A 479 -7.39 30.16 -6.83
C THR A 479 -6.70 31.20 -7.69
N GLY A 480 -7.32 31.56 -8.82
CA GLY A 480 -6.75 32.51 -9.79
C GLY A 480 -5.67 31.93 -10.72
N ALA A 481 -5.61 30.60 -10.88
CA ALA A 481 -4.61 29.92 -11.70
C ALA A 481 -4.59 30.34 -13.18
N ASP A 482 -5.75 30.70 -13.74
CA ASP A 482 -5.92 31.15 -15.12
C ASP A 482 -6.66 32.51 -15.17
N GLY A 483 -6.15 33.48 -14.43
CA GLY A 483 -6.77 34.79 -14.25
C GLY A 483 -7.69 34.87 -13.02
N ALA A 484 -8.53 35.90 -12.92
CA ALA A 484 -9.25 36.22 -11.69
C ALA A 484 -10.23 35.14 -11.17
N THR A 485 -10.65 34.20 -12.01
CA THR A 485 -11.68 33.18 -11.68
C THR A 485 -11.26 31.74 -11.95
N GLY A 486 -10.08 31.50 -12.53
CA GLY A 486 -9.62 30.15 -12.83
C GLY A 486 -9.14 29.41 -11.58
N THR A 487 -9.46 28.12 -11.47
CA THR A 487 -9.11 27.26 -10.34
C THR A 487 -7.94 26.31 -10.64
N PHE A 488 -7.65 26.09 -11.92
CA PHE A 488 -6.52 25.26 -12.37
C PHE A 488 -5.98 25.70 -13.73
N ARG A 489 -4.81 25.20 -14.09
CA ARG A 489 -4.19 25.40 -15.40
C ARG A 489 -3.45 24.14 -15.83
N ASP A 490 -3.70 23.70 -17.08
CA ASP A 490 -2.93 22.63 -17.71
C ASP A 490 -1.58 23.18 -18.22
N LEU A 491 -0.50 22.66 -17.68
CA LEU A 491 0.87 23.00 -18.09
C LEU A 491 1.38 22.08 -19.21
N SER A 492 0.88 20.84 -19.24
CA SER A 492 1.15 19.88 -20.30
C SER A 492 -0.10 19.05 -20.58
N PRO A 493 -0.50 18.89 -21.86
CA PRO A 493 -1.56 17.96 -22.20
C PRO A 493 -1.15 16.52 -21.94
N ILE A 494 -2.15 15.60 -21.87
CA ILE A 494 -1.92 14.17 -21.69
C ILE A 494 -1.45 13.60 -23.05
N GLU A 495 -0.16 13.29 -23.17
CA GLU A 495 0.49 12.81 -24.38
C GLU A 495 1.70 11.91 -24.04
N PRO A 496 2.27 11.15 -25.01
CA PRO A 496 3.39 10.25 -24.74
C PRO A 496 4.55 10.97 -24.05
N ILE A 497 4.97 10.43 -22.89
CA ILE A 497 5.97 11.09 -22.04
C ILE A 497 7.36 11.08 -22.69
N GLY A 498 7.73 10.07 -23.47
CA GLY A 498 9.05 9.97 -24.07
C GLY A 498 9.45 11.21 -24.88
N ALA A 499 8.51 11.82 -25.62
CA ALA A 499 8.75 13.06 -26.35
C ALA A 499 8.63 14.32 -25.47
N ASN A 500 8.04 14.21 -24.26
CA ASN A 500 7.62 15.35 -23.43
C ASN A 500 8.27 15.40 -22.06
N ARG A 501 9.05 14.40 -21.65
CA ARG A 501 9.67 14.28 -20.32
C ARG A 501 10.41 15.55 -19.92
N GLU A 502 11.26 16.06 -20.76
CA GLU A 502 12.03 17.28 -20.51
C GLU A 502 11.16 18.56 -20.48
N ARG A 503 10.01 18.56 -21.17
CA ARG A 503 9.06 19.66 -21.07
C ARG A 503 8.31 19.62 -19.74
N LEU A 504 7.90 18.41 -19.31
CA LEU A 504 7.26 18.19 -18.01
C LEU A 504 8.20 18.58 -16.87
N ARG A 505 9.47 18.14 -16.89
CA ARG A 505 10.49 18.52 -15.90
C ARG A 505 10.58 20.04 -15.76
N ARG A 506 10.81 20.74 -16.85
CA ARG A 506 10.92 22.21 -16.84
C ARG A 506 9.63 22.89 -16.35
N ALA A 507 8.47 22.33 -16.70
CA ALA A 507 7.19 22.86 -16.21
C ALA A 507 7.07 22.71 -14.69
N VAL A 508 7.42 21.55 -14.14
CA VAL A 508 7.45 21.28 -12.69
C VAL A 508 8.45 22.19 -11.97
N GLU A 509 9.69 22.28 -12.49
CA GLU A 509 10.74 23.13 -11.89
C GLU A 509 10.34 24.61 -11.83
N SER A 510 9.53 25.08 -12.78
CA SER A 510 9.09 26.48 -12.87
C SER A 510 7.94 26.85 -11.91
N LEU A 511 7.40 25.90 -11.15
CA LEU A 511 6.26 26.14 -10.26
C LEU A 511 6.64 27.07 -9.12
N VAL A 512 5.71 27.93 -8.74
CA VAL A 512 5.81 28.86 -7.60
C VAL A 512 4.52 28.82 -6.81
N PRO A 513 4.56 29.00 -5.47
CA PRO A 513 3.36 29.05 -4.65
C PRO A 513 2.50 30.28 -5.00
N LEU A 514 1.18 30.16 -4.94
CA LEU A 514 0.23 31.23 -5.28
C LEU A 514 -0.81 31.47 -4.17
N ASN A 515 -2.09 31.12 -4.40
CA ASN A 515 -3.20 31.53 -3.55
C ASN A 515 -3.87 30.36 -2.77
N GLY A 516 -5.21 30.24 -2.82
CA GLY A 516 -6.00 29.21 -2.12
C GLY A 516 -6.05 27.86 -2.84
N THR A 517 -6.79 26.90 -2.28
CA THR A 517 -6.78 25.47 -2.65
C THR A 517 -8.17 25.02 -3.12
N PRO A 518 -8.58 25.24 -4.38
CA PRO A 518 -9.91 24.84 -4.89
C PRO A 518 -9.97 23.32 -5.18
N LEU A 519 -9.82 22.51 -4.13
CA LEU A 519 -9.57 21.08 -4.17
C LEU A 519 -10.69 20.28 -4.85
N TYR A 520 -11.95 20.55 -4.49
CA TYR A 520 -13.07 19.74 -4.99
C TYR A 520 -13.35 20.02 -6.46
N GLU A 521 -13.28 21.27 -6.87
CA GLU A 521 -13.51 21.68 -8.26
C GLU A 521 -12.45 21.10 -9.19
N VAL A 522 -11.15 21.21 -8.83
CA VAL A 522 -10.07 20.66 -9.66
C VAL A 522 -10.13 19.13 -9.72
N THR A 523 -10.51 18.48 -8.63
CA THR A 523 -10.64 17.01 -8.60
C THR A 523 -11.75 16.56 -9.55
N GLN A 524 -12.94 17.19 -9.49
CA GLN A 524 -14.05 16.88 -10.39
C GLN A 524 -13.68 17.13 -11.86
N ALA A 525 -13.09 18.30 -12.16
CA ALA A 525 -12.68 18.63 -13.53
C ALA A 525 -11.61 17.67 -14.07
N SER A 526 -10.68 17.24 -13.23
CA SER A 526 -9.64 16.27 -13.61
C SER A 526 -10.24 14.89 -13.88
N TYR A 527 -11.14 14.45 -13.04
CA TYR A 527 -11.86 13.18 -13.20
C TYR A 527 -12.70 13.16 -14.49
N ASP A 528 -13.46 14.22 -14.74
CA ASP A 528 -14.31 14.36 -15.94
C ASP A 528 -13.47 14.35 -17.22
N GLN A 529 -12.31 15.02 -17.24
CA GLN A 529 -11.38 14.98 -18.36
C GLN A 529 -10.85 13.57 -18.60
N MET A 530 -10.51 12.84 -17.55
CA MET A 530 -10.04 11.48 -17.67
C MET A 530 -11.14 10.53 -18.17
N LEU A 531 -12.38 10.70 -17.73
CA LEU A 531 -13.55 9.95 -18.24
C LEU A 531 -13.82 10.22 -19.72
N GLN A 532 -13.73 11.48 -20.18
CA GLN A 532 -13.94 11.85 -21.58
C GLN A 532 -12.91 11.20 -22.50
N GLY A 533 -11.65 11.12 -22.07
CA GLY A 533 -10.55 10.50 -22.81
C GLY A 533 -10.25 9.07 -22.38
N TYR A 534 -11.17 8.36 -21.75
CA TYR A 534 -10.95 7.01 -21.22
C TYR A 534 -10.52 6.03 -22.31
N ASP A 535 -9.40 5.34 -22.09
CA ASP A 535 -8.89 4.29 -22.95
C ASP A 535 -8.84 2.95 -22.18
N PRO A 536 -9.66 1.95 -22.54
CA PRO A 536 -9.68 0.64 -21.86
C PRO A 536 -8.38 -0.16 -22.02
N ALA A 537 -7.54 0.18 -23.00
CA ALA A 537 -6.24 -0.44 -23.20
C ALA A 537 -5.18 0.08 -22.23
N LEU A 538 -5.48 1.18 -21.49
CA LEU A 538 -4.54 1.83 -20.58
C LEU A 538 -5.09 1.83 -19.14
N ILE A 539 -4.21 1.98 -18.17
CA ILE A 539 -4.57 2.34 -16.80
C ILE A 539 -4.84 3.84 -16.78
N ASN A 540 -6.08 4.24 -16.44
CA ASN A 540 -6.47 5.64 -16.43
C ASN A 540 -6.49 6.17 -15.00
N ALA A 541 -5.67 7.19 -14.69
CA ALA A 541 -5.51 7.69 -13.34
C ALA A 541 -5.32 9.21 -13.23
N VAL A 542 -5.77 9.75 -12.10
CA VAL A 542 -5.43 11.07 -11.59
C VAL A 542 -4.54 10.87 -10.38
N VAL A 543 -3.44 11.60 -10.30
CA VAL A 543 -2.60 11.69 -9.09
C VAL A 543 -2.76 13.10 -8.53
N LEU A 544 -3.42 13.21 -7.39
CA LEU A 544 -3.73 14.47 -6.74
C LEU A 544 -2.84 14.66 -5.51
N LEU A 545 -1.97 15.67 -5.52
CA LEU A 545 -1.12 16.04 -4.40
C LEU A 545 -1.54 17.40 -3.86
N THR A 546 -1.80 17.48 -2.54
CA THR A 546 -2.17 18.71 -1.83
C THR A 546 -1.67 18.72 -0.40
N ASP A 547 -1.31 19.87 0.10
CA ASP A 547 -0.94 20.11 1.51
C ASP A 547 -2.03 20.83 2.30
N GLY A 548 -3.22 21.07 1.69
CA GLY A 548 -4.30 21.85 2.28
C GLY A 548 -5.68 21.18 2.22
N VAL A 549 -6.63 21.82 2.86
CA VAL A 549 -8.07 21.55 2.74
C VAL A 549 -8.67 22.43 1.64
N ASN A 550 -9.94 22.14 1.25
CA ASN A 550 -10.62 22.99 0.26
C ASN A 550 -10.68 24.45 0.72
N ASP A 551 -10.14 25.37 -0.10
CA ASP A 551 -10.22 26.82 0.07
C ASP A 551 -10.40 27.48 -1.29
N ASP A 552 -11.65 27.52 -1.75
CA ASP A 552 -12.07 28.20 -2.97
C ASP A 552 -12.58 29.64 -2.69
N GLY A 553 -12.51 30.08 -1.42
CA GLY A 553 -13.00 31.36 -0.93
C GLY A 553 -14.47 31.34 -0.51
N ASN A 554 -15.17 30.20 -0.53
CA ASN A 554 -16.56 30.05 -0.11
C ASN A 554 -16.84 28.76 0.68
N SER A 555 -16.57 28.77 1.95
CA SER A 555 -16.77 27.58 2.82
C SER A 555 -18.25 27.21 3.07
N SER A 556 -19.22 27.99 2.57
CA SER A 556 -20.65 27.76 2.85
C SER A 556 -21.24 26.57 2.08
N ASP A 557 -20.62 26.14 0.99
CA ASP A 557 -21.06 25.03 0.12
C ASP A 557 -20.07 23.86 0.05
N ASP A 558 -18.92 23.92 0.75
CA ASP A 558 -17.90 22.87 0.79
C ASP A 558 -18.48 21.48 1.01
N ALA A 559 -19.33 21.32 2.03
CA ALA A 559 -19.95 20.02 2.33
C ALA A 559 -20.81 19.50 1.17
N GLN A 560 -21.49 20.39 0.44
CA GLN A 560 -22.30 20.02 -0.71
C GLN A 560 -21.42 19.66 -1.91
N GLN A 561 -20.41 20.46 -2.20
CA GLN A 561 -19.43 20.20 -3.27
C GLN A 561 -18.74 18.85 -3.06
N PHE A 562 -18.28 18.58 -1.83
CA PHE A 562 -17.64 17.33 -1.47
C PHE A 562 -18.55 16.11 -1.71
N GLN A 563 -19.80 16.16 -1.25
CA GLN A 563 -20.76 15.06 -1.46
C GLN A 563 -21.10 14.87 -2.94
N GLN A 564 -21.18 15.93 -3.73
CA GLN A 564 -21.39 15.85 -5.18
C GLN A 564 -20.21 15.18 -5.88
N LEU A 565 -18.98 15.56 -5.53
CA LEU A 565 -17.76 14.94 -6.02
C LEU A 565 -17.76 13.43 -5.74
N LEU A 566 -17.95 13.03 -4.47
CA LEU A 566 -17.95 11.62 -4.07
C LEU A 566 -19.02 10.81 -4.82
N SER A 567 -20.24 11.37 -4.98
CA SER A 567 -21.32 10.69 -5.71
C SER A 567 -20.98 10.53 -7.19
N SER A 568 -20.49 11.58 -7.84
CA SER A 568 -20.12 11.58 -9.26
C SER A 568 -19.02 10.54 -9.56
N VAL A 569 -17.97 10.48 -8.72
CA VAL A 569 -16.86 9.53 -8.88
C VAL A 569 -17.35 8.10 -8.67
N LYS A 570 -18.15 7.87 -7.62
CA LYS A 570 -18.66 6.54 -7.28
C LYS A 570 -19.60 5.98 -8.35
N ASP A 571 -20.55 6.79 -8.84
CA ASP A 571 -21.52 6.37 -9.85
C ASP A 571 -20.84 5.93 -11.16
N SER A 572 -19.69 6.51 -11.48
CA SER A 572 -18.90 6.15 -12.67
C SER A 572 -17.98 4.95 -12.46
N SER A 573 -17.64 4.62 -11.21
CA SER A 573 -16.66 3.58 -10.87
C SER A 573 -17.28 2.22 -10.56
N ASP A 574 -18.52 2.17 -10.06
CA ASP A 574 -19.16 0.96 -9.51
C ASP A 574 -20.12 0.24 -10.48
N GLY A 575 -20.42 0.76 -11.68
CA GLY A 575 -21.40 0.20 -12.62
C GLY A 575 -20.87 -0.96 -13.50
N GLU A 576 -21.79 -1.76 -14.09
CA GLU A 576 -21.46 -2.82 -15.06
C GLU A 576 -20.69 -2.30 -16.29
N ASN A 577 -20.92 -1.06 -16.67
CA ASN A 577 -20.22 -0.35 -17.74
C ASN A 577 -19.18 0.63 -17.18
N SER A 578 -18.59 0.34 -16.02
CA SER A 578 -17.65 1.23 -15.37
C SER A 578 -16.46 1.55 -16.28
N ARG A 579 -16.11 2.81 -16.30
CA ARG A 579 -14.85 3.31 -16.87
C ARG A 579 -13.92 3.57 -15.69
N PRO A 580 -13.09 2.62 -15.28
CA PRO A 580 -12.29 2.75 -14.07
C PRO A 580 -11.20 3.81 -14.26
N VAL A 581 -11.54 5.06 -13.91
CA VAL A 581 -10.57 6.13 -13.69
C VAL A 581 -10.29 6.19 -12.19
N ARG A 582 -9.04 6.06 -11.79
CA ARG A 582 -8.61 6.02 -10.39
C ARG A 582 -8.06 7.36 -9.96
N ILE A 583 -8.45 7.84 -8.77
CA ILE A 583 -7.93 9.06 -8.17
C ILE A 583 -7.05 8.66 -7.00
N PHE A 584 -5.74 8.63 -7.20
CA PHE A 584 -4.79 8.47 -6.11
C PHE A 584 -4.56 9.84 -5.47
N THR A 585 -4.63 9.90 -4.15
CA THR A 585 -4.45 11.15 -3.41
C THR A 585 -3.22 11.07 -2.53
N VAL A 586 -2.49 12.17 -2.44
CA VAL A 586 -1.35 12.33 -1.54
C VAL A 586 -1.64 13.48 -0.59
N ALA A 587 -1.86 13.15 0.69
CA ALA A 587 -1.93 14.12 1.78
C ALA A 587 -0.50 14.51 2.15
N TYR A 588 -0.13 15.77 1.90
CA TYR A 588 1.23 16.26 2.02
C TYR A 588 1.37 17.25 3.18
N GLY A 589 2.23 16.92 4.17
CA GLY A 589 2.38 17.70 5.39
C GLY A 589 1.15 17.64 6.32
N GLU A 590 1.17 18.42 7.39
CA GLU A 590 0.13 18.40 8.44
C GLU A 590 -1.16 19.16 8.08
N GLY A 591 -1.14 20.00 7.04
CA GLY A 591 -2.27 20.89 6.68
C GLY A 591 -3.36 20.19 5.88
N ALA A 592 -3.07 19.08 5.21
CA ALA A 592 -4.04 18.32 4.44
C ALA A 592 -5.03 17.56 5.34
N ASP A 593 -6.28 17.34 4.86
CA ASP A 593 -7.23 16.45 5.53
C ASP A 593 -7.12 15.02 4.96
N PRO A 594 -6.39 14.10 5.62
CA PRO A 594 -6.19 12.76 5.12
C PRO A 594 -7.49 11.95 5.05
N THR A 595 -8.51 12.31 5.85
CA THR A 595 -9.81 11.64 5.85
C THR A 595 -10.60 11.98 4.59
N GLN A 596 -10.64 13.25 4.21
CA GLN A 596 -11.32 13.68 2.97
C GLN A 596 -10.61 13.12 1.73
N LEU A 597 -9.28 13.21 1.67
CA LEU A 597 -8.48 12.67 0.57
C LEU A 597 -8.65 11.17 0.42
N ARG A 598 -8.70 10.42 1.53
CA ARG A 598 -9.02 9.00 1.53
C ARG A 598 -10.41 8.73 0.97
N GLN A 599 -11.44 9.48 1.35
CA GLN A 599 -12.79 9.31 0.81
C GLN A 599 -12.86 9.57 -0.70
N ILE A 600 -12.11 10.54 -1.21
CA ILE A 600 -12.00 10.81 -2.66
C ILE A 600 -11.36 9.61 -3.37
N ALA A 601 -10.22 9.12 -2.88
CA ALA A 601 -9.54 7.97 -3.45
C ALA A 601 -10.43 6.71 -3.44
N GLU A 602 -11.04 6.41 -2.29
CA GLU A 602 -11.93 5.26 -2.11
C GLU A 602 -13.18 5.30 -3.02
N ALA A 603 -13.71 6.50 -3.30
CA ALA A 603 -14.84 6.65 -4.22
C ALA A 603 -14.49 6.16 -5.64
N SER A 604 -13.23 6.24 -6.04
CA SER A 604 -12.71 5.76 -7.34
C SER A 604 -12.09 4.36 -7.27
N ASN A 605 -12.19 3.65 -6.14
CA ASN A 605 -11.51 2.38 -5.90
C ASN A 605 -9.97 2.48 -5.96
N ALA A 606 -9.40 3.61 -5.53
CA ALA A 606 -7.96 3.85 -5.44
C ALA A 606 -7.50 4.02 -3.98
N SER A 607 -6.23 4.29 -3.79
CA SER A 607 -5.61 4.45 -2.47
C SER A 607 -5.25 5.91 -2.20
N ALA A 608 -5.31 6.29 -0.92
CA ALA A 608 -4.76 7.53 -0.42
C ALA A 608 -3.43 7.27 0.27
N TYR A 609 -2.48 8.13 0.01
CA TYR A 609 -1.14 8.10 0.57
C TYR A 609 -0.92 9.32 1.46
N GLN A 610 -0.03 9.18 2.43
CA GLN A 610 0.27 10.25 3.37
C GLN A 610 1.78 10.47 3.45
N ALA A 611 2.19 11.72 3.28
CA ALA A 611 3.54 12.23 3.54
C ALA A 611 3.42 13.31 4.62
N THR A 612 3.05 12.92 5.85
CA THR A 612 2.87 13.85 6.99
C THR A 612 4.18 14.56 7.30
N ASP A 613 5.28 13.82 7.33
CA ASP A 613 6.62 14.40 7.24
C ASP A 613 6.90 14.72 5.77
N ALA A 614 7.02 16.00 5.46
CA ALA A 614 7.18 16.48 4.10
C ALA A 614 8.46 15.96 3.42
N THR A 615 9.48 15.56 4.18
CA THR A 615 10.72 14.99 3.65
C THR A 615 10.53 13.60 3.03
N THR A 616 9.45 12.89 3.38
CA THR A 616 9.14 11.54 2.87
C THR A 616 8.41 11.53 1.52
N ILE A 617 8.14 12.70 0.93
CA ILE A 617 7.32 12.84 -0.28
C ILE A 617 7.85 12.02 -1.46
N ASN A 618 9.17 11.91 -1.63
CA ASN A 618 9.76 11.17 -2.74
C ASN A 618 9.36 9.68 -2.69
N ARG A 619 9.52 9.03 -1.55
CA ARG A 619 9.08 7.64 -1.32
C ARG A 619 7.58 7.46 -1.55
N VAL A 620 6.77 8.37 -1.01
CA VAL A 620 5.32 8.31 -1.14
C VAL A 620 4.92 8.48 -2.61
N PHE A 621 5.52 9.41 -3.33
CA PHE A 621 5.21 9.64 -4.74
C PHE A 621 5.61 8.44 -5.61
N THR A 622 6.77 7.84 -5.36
CA THR A 622 7.21 6.60 -6.01
C THR A 622 6.20 5.46 -5.78
N SER A 623 5.69 5.30 -4.55
CA SER A 623 4.64 4.32 -4.25
C SER A 623 3.35 4.59 -5.04
N VAL A 624 2.97 5.86 -5.24
CA VAL A 624 1.80 6.22 -6.07
C VAL A 624 2.03 5.82 -7.54
N ILE A 625 3.18 6.20 -8.09
CA ILE A 625 3.51 5.91 -9.50
C ILE A 625 3.62 4.40 -9.74
N SER A 626 4.02 3.62 -8.76
CA SER A 626 4.14 2.16 -8.87
C SER A 626 2.80 1.43 -9.09
N ASN A 627 1.67 2.13 -9.02
CA ASN A 627 0.35 1.58 -9.37
C ASN A 627 0.05 1.59 -10.90
N PHE A 628 0.97 2.08 -11.71
CA PHE A 628 0.77 2.22 -13.16
C PHE A 628 1.63 1.34 -14.04
#